data_8b99f4a445e6179f6e88ae75353d308b
#
_entry.id   8b99f4a445e6179f6e88ae75353d308b
#
_cell.length_a   1.000
_cell.length_b   1.000
_cell.length_c   1.000
_cell.angle_alpha   90.00
_cell.angle_beta   90.00
_cell.angle_gamma   90.00
#
_symmetry.space_group_name_H-M   'P 1'
#
loop_
_entity.id
_entity.type
_entity.pdbx_description
1 polymer ?
#
loop_
_entity_poly.entity_id
_entity_poly.type
_entity_poly.pdbx_seq_one_letter_code
_entity_poly.pdbx_strand_id
1 'polypeptide(L)'
;MFIIAVLCSINLINAQSLVVTGNTYFTGLPIDQISHHLDVKNIANKAINVVCQKTYLSTPSALPNWAGASYCFAGNCYSSSSTSPSSTAVLGAGQSFSYANNDLDAFSGYYDPASTAGITTVEYCFYDEINASDNTCVIITYDVSSTSSLNEINKMMSDFYPNPAQEMVYVDYYLNKPAELIVMDILGNKVNEMNLSARGTQKLDVSDFAKGIYFGNLIVNNETVTIKKIIVR
;
A
#
# COMPACT_ATOMS: atom_id res chain seq x y z
N MET A 1 -31.69 18.84 60.70
CA MET A 1 -30.39 19.22 60.06
C MET A 1 -30.01 18.14 59.08
N PHE A 2 -30.36 18.30 57.78
CA PHE A 2 -30.07 17.36 56.77
C PHE A 2 -28.67 17.63 56.14
N ILE A 3 -27.76 16.70 56.26
CA ILE A 3 -26.45 16.78 55.65
C ILE A 3 -26.62 16.22 54.21
N ILE A 4 -26.53 17.10 53.20
CA ILE A 4 -26.47 16.68 51.79
C ILE A 4 -25.01 16.32 51.51
N ALA A 5 -24.75 15.03 51.33
CA ALA A 5 -23.46 14.56 50.84
C ALA A 5 -23.40 14.83 49.34
N VAL A 6 -22.56 15.78 48.91
CA VAL A 6 -22.23 16.02 47.52
C VAL A 6 -21.24 14.93 47.11
N LEU A 7 -21.71 13.92 46.35
CA LEU A 7 -20.87 12.97 45.68
C LEU A 7 -20.18 13.70 44.50
N CYS A 8 -18.93 14.12 44.71
CA CYS A 8 -18.07 14.58 43.64
C CYS A 8 -17.63 13.36 42.82
N SER A 9 -18.24 13.13 41.66
CA SER A 9 -17.79 12.15 40.68
C SER A 9 -16.46 12.63 40.06
N ILE A 10 -15.37 12.08 40.55
CA ILE A 10 -14.06 12.29 39.94
C ILE A 10 -14.08 11.54 38.57
N ASN A 11 -14.31 12.28 37.51
CA ASN A 11 -13.99 11.77 36.15
C ASN A 11 -12.49 11.62 36.09
N LEU A 12 -11.99 10.37 36.18
CA LEU A 12 -10.63 10.04 35.85
C LEU A 12 -10.48 10.27 34.33
N ILE A 13 -9.97 11.44 33.99
CA ILE A 13 -9.46 11.66 32.61
C ILE A 13 -8.27 10.74 32.48
N ASN A 14 -8.44 9.61 31.80
CA ASN A 14 -7.32 8.79 31.41
C ASN A 14 -6.48 9.63 30.42
N ALA A 15 -5.39 10.19 30.91
CA ALA A 15 -4.42 10.86 30.05
C ALA A 15 -3.77 9.78 29.18
N GLN A 16 -4.00 9.85 27.89
CA GLN A 16 -3.39 8.99 26.89
C GLN A 16 -1.87 9.19 26.92
N SER A 17 -1.12 8.11 27.11
CA SER A 17 0.35 8.16 27.19
C SER A 17 1.04 8.04 25.83
N LEU A 18 0.31 7.58 24.81
CA LEU A 18 0.83 7.35 23.45
C LEU A 18 0.13 8.27 22.45
N VAL A 19 0.90 8.75 21.48
CA VAL A 19 0.41 9.44 20.28
C VAL A 19 0.93 8.68 19.07
N VAL A 20 0.02 8.35 18.13
CA VAL A 20 0.33 7.69 16.88
C VAL A 20 0.08 8.66 15.73
N THR A 21 1.05 8.80 14.84
CA THR A 21 0.97 9.67 13.66
C THR A 21 1.38 8.93 12.42
N GLY A 22 0.82 9.33 11.27
CA GLY A 22 1.08 8.75 9.95
C GLY A 22 -0.13 8.88 9.04
N ASN A 23 0.04 8.48 7.78
CA ASN A 23 -1.08 8.42 6.85
C ASN A 23 -1.98 7.22 7.18
N THR A 24 -3.28 7.41 7.05
CA THR A 24 -4.29 6.41 7.42
C THR A 24 -5.16 5.95 6.23
N TYR A 25 -4.95 6.51 5.05
CA TYR A 25 -5.69 6.15 3.84
C TYR A 25 -4.72 5.89 2.69
N PHE A 26 -4.82 4.71 2.11
CA PHE A 26 -3.93 4.24 1.04
C PHE A 26 -4.77 3.71 -0.11
N THR A 27 -4.37 4.06 -1.32
CA THR A 27 -4.94 3.53 -2.57
C THR A 27 -3.93 2.65 -3.27
N GLY A 28 -4.40 1.67 -4.02
CA GLY A 28 -3.54 0.80 -4.82
C GLY A 28 -4.33 -0.01 -5.84
N LEU A 29 -3.60 -0.73 -6.67
CA LEU A 29 -4.17 -1.72 -7.58
C LEU A 29 -4.25 -3.09 -6.90
N PRO A 30 -5.13 -4.00 -7.39
CA PRO A 30 -5.23 -5.36 -6.85
C PRO A 30 -3.94 -6.18 -6.95
N ILE A 31 -2.98 -5.74 -7.77
CA ILE A 31 -1.69 -6.41 -8.00
C ILE A 31 -0.55 -5.83 -7.17
N ASP A 32 -0.77 -4.69 -6.49
CA ASP A 32 0.28 -3.97 -5.76
C ASP A 32 0.25 -4.32 -4.28
N GLN A 33 1.43 -4.51 -3.71
CA GLN A 33 1.57 -4.50 -2.26
C GLN A 33 1.66 -3.05 -1.79
N ILE A 34 0.81 -2.68 -0.83
CA ILE A 34 0.82 -1.36 -0.20
C ILE A 34 1.66 -1.44 1.07
N SER A 35 2.61 -0.51 1.25
CA SER A 35 3.40 -0.40 2.47
C SER A 35 3.23 0.97 3.10
N HIS A 36 3.29 1.02 4.44
CA HIS A 36 3.18 2.27 5.19
C HIS A 36 3.87 2.18 6.55
N HIS A 37 4.07 3.32 7.17
CA HIS A 37 4.70 3.44 8.47
C HIS A 37 3.86 4.34 9.38
N LEU A 38 3.91 4.05 10.68
CA LEU A 38 3.35 4.89 11.73
C LEU A 38 4.45 5.23 12.72
N ASP A 39 4.46 6.47 13.17
CA ASP A 39 5.31 6.90 14.27
C ASP A 39 4.53 6.80 15.59
N VAL A 40 5.12 6.14 16.58
CA VAL A 40 4.52 5.96 17.91
C VAL A 40 5.34 6.74 18.93
N LYS A 41 4.76 7.74 19.56
CA LYS A 41 5.43 8.61 20.52
C LYS A 41 4.89 8.42 21.93
N ASN A 42 5.78 8.26 22.88
CA ASN A 42 5.46 8.29 24.30
C ASN A 42 5.45 9.76 24.81
N ILE A 43 4.30 10.25 25.23
CA ILE A 43 4.14 11.59 25.81
C ILE A 43 4.05 11.58 27.34
N ALA A 44 4.12 10.40 27.96
CA ALA A 44 4.21 10.30 29.41
C ALA A 44 5.62 10.67 29.91
N ASN A 45 5.72 10.91 31.23
CA ASN A 45 6.98 11.21 31.91
C ASN A 45 7.76 9.96 32.39
N LYS A 46 7.35 8.77 31.94
CA LYS A 46 7.96 7.47 32.28
C LYS A 46 8.09 6.63 31.01
N ALA A 47 8.96 5.61 31.05
CA ALA A 47 9.02 4.60 30.01
C ALA A 47 7.74 3.73 30.01
N ILE A 48 7.31 3.30 28.83
CA ILE A 48 6.12 2.46 28.60
C ILE A 48 6.55 1.21 27.82
N ASN A 49 6.00 0.08 28.23
CA ASN A 49 6.08 -1.18 27.48
C ASN A 49 4.98 -1.22 26.42
N VAL A 50 5.31 -0.83 25.19
CA VAL A 50 4.33 -0.70 24.12
C VAL A 50 4.11 -2.04 23.44
N VAL A 51 2.85 -2.39 23.23
CA VAL A 51 2.36 -3.53 22.47
C VAL A 51 1.46 -3.00 21.34
N CYS A 52 1.51 -3.64 20.17
CA CYS A 52 0.60 -3.36 19.06
C CYS A 52 -0.34 -4.54 18.84
N GLN A 53 -1.64 -4.28 18.67
CA GLN A 53 -2.62 -5.29 18.30
C GLN A 53 -3.36 -4.84 17.04
N LYS A 54 -3.51 -5.79 16.11
CA LYS A 54 -4.22 -5.60 14.84
C LYS A 54 -5.61 -6.24 14.92
N THR A 55 -6.62 -5.52 14.40
CA THR A 55 -7.99 -6.01 14.26
C THR A 55 -8.56 -5.62 12.90
N TYR A 56 -9.07 -6.57 12.14
CA TYR A 56 -9.82 -6.24 10.92
C TYR A 56 -11.21 -5.71 11.28
N LEU A 57 -11.57 -4.54 10.76
CA LEU A 57 -12.91 -3.98 10.88
C LEU A 57 -13.78 -4.36 9.68
N SER A 58 -13.17 -4.37 8.48
CA SER A 58 -13.83 -4.87 7.26
C SER A 58 -12.82 -5.43 6.27
N THR A 59 -13.25 -6.41 5.48
CA THR A 59 -12.49 -6.97 4.36
C THR A 59 -13.42 -7.32 3.22
N PRO A 60 -12.98 -7.27 1.95
CA PRO A 60 -13.71 -7.82 0.83
C PRO A 60 -13.96 -9.32 1.05
N SER A 61 -15.16 -9.81 0.71
CA SER A 61 -15.51 -11.23 0.88
C SER A 61 -14.67 -12.18 0.03
N ALA A 62 -14.08 -11.68 -1.07
CA ALA A 62 -13.21 -12.44 -1.96
C ALA A 62 -11.74 -12.44 -1.53
N LEU A 63 -11.36 -11.70 -0.46
CA LEU A 63 -9.98 -11.65 0.00
C LEU A 63 -9.57 -13.02 0.58
N PRO A 64 -8.51 -13.67 0.04
CA PRO A 64 -8.05 -14.95 0.58
C PRO A 64 -7.54 -14.84 2.02
N ASN A 65 -7.71 -15.87 2.83
CA ASN A 65 -7.32 -15.88 4.25
C ASN A 65 -5.80 -15.69 4.48
N TRP A 66 -4.96 -15.95 3.48
CA TRP A 66 -3.51 -15.76 3.56
C TRP A 66 -3.06 -14.33 3.16
N ALA A 67 -3.97 -13.56 2.54
CA ALA A 67 -3.75 -12.19 2.08
C ALA A 67 -4.16 -11.15 3.14
N GLY A 68 -4.04 -9.89 2.81
CA GLY A 68 -4.45 -8.78 3.67
C GLY A 68 -3.29 -8.12 4.41
N ALA A 69 -3.58 -7.57 5.59
CA ALA A 69 -2.67 -6.72 6.32
C ALA A 69 -1.74 -7.52 7.24
N SER A 70 -0.44 -7.47 6.97
CA SER A 70 0.65 -7.88 7.85
C SER A 70 1.36 -6.66 8.41
N TYR A 71 2.15 -6.81 9.47
CA TYR A 71 2.91 -5.71 10.04
C TYR A 71 4.15 -6.19 10.77
N CYS A 72 5.14 -5.30 10.91
CA CYS A 72 6.30 -5.50 11.77
C CYS A 72 6.26 -4.44 12.89
N PHE A 73 6.60 -4.85 14.10
CA PHE A 73 6.73 -4.01 15.29
C PHE A 73 7.54 -4.71 16.36
N ALA A 74 8.29 -3.98 17.19
CA ALA A 74 9.12 -4.54 18.26
C ALA A 74 10.08 -5.61 17.76
N GLY A 75 10.74 -5.36 16.62
CA GLY A 75 11.73 -6.27 16.01
C GLY A 75 11.14 -7.55 15.41
N ASN A 76 9.83 -7.74 15.39
CA ASN A 76 9.16 -8.94 14.87
C ASN A 76 8.11 -8.59 13.81
N CYS A 77 7.85 -9.55 12.90
CA CYS A 77 6.81 -9.40 11.87
C CYS A 77 5.68 -10.40 12.10
N TYR A 78 4.45 -9.92 11.88
CA TYR A 78 3.20 -10.62 12.14
C TYR A 78 2.42 -10.78 10.84
N SER A 79 2.00 -12.00 10.54
CA SER A 79 1.27 -12.32 9.30
C SER A 79 -0.10 -11.66 9.23
N SER A 80 -0.70 -11.70 8.04
CA SER A 80 -2.07 -11.22 7.82
C SER A 80 -3.10 -11.90 8.73
N SER A 81 -2.92 -13.19 9.04
CA SER A 81 -3.80 -13.96 9.92
C SER A 81 -3.53 -13.79 11.41
N SER A 82 -2.47 -13.09 11.82
CA SER A 82 -2.15 -12.86 13.23
C SER A 82 -3.20 -11.95 13.89
N THR A 83 -3.77 -12.41 14.99
CA THR A 83 -4.73 -11.67 15.84
C THR A 83 -4.19 -11.42 17.23
N SER A 84 -3.09 -12.06 17.60
CA SER A 84 -2.44 -11.89 18.90
C SER A 84 -1.71 -10.55 18.96
N PRO A 85 -1.57 -9.96 20.16
CA PRO A 85 -0.72 -8.79 20.35
C PRO A 85 0.73 -9.06 19.92
N SER A 86 1.45 -8.00 19.58
CA SER A 86 2.87 -8.05 19.26
C SER A 86 3.73 -8.40 20.48
N SER A 87 5.02 -8.64 20.24
CA SER A 87 6.03 -8.53 21.29
C SER A 87 6.05 -7.10 21.84
N THR A 88 6.58 -6.96 23.05
CA THR A 88 6.71 -5.67 23.74
C THR A 88 7.99 -4.97 23.32
N ALA A 89 7.89 -3.65 23.08
CA ALA A 89 9.02 -2.74 22.93
C ALA A 89 9.00 -1.66 24.01
N VAL A 90 10.17 -1.34 24.56
CA VAL A 90 10.30 -0.31 25.63
C VAL A 90 10.49 1.06 24.98
N LEU A 91 9.54 1.96 25.17
CA LEU A 91 9.58 3.33 24.66
C LEU A 91 9.80 4.33 25.81
N GLY A 92 10.98 4.94 25.85
CA GLY A 92 11.37 5.90 26.89
C GLY A 92 10.49 7.15 26.89
N ALA A 93 10.46 7.87 28.02
CA ALA A 93 9.73 9.12 28.17
C ALA A 93 10.12 10.13 27.07
N GLY A 94 9.14 10.67 26.35
CA GLY A 94 9.34 11.63 25.25
C GLY A 94 9.95 11.07 23.97
N GLN A 95 10.31 9.78 23.94
CA GLN A 95 10.87 9.13 22.75
C GLN A 95 9.78 8.70 21.76
N SER A 96 10.20 8.37 20.53
CA SER A 96 9.33 7.87 19.46
C SER A 96 10.00 6.69 18.76
N PHE A 97 9.22 5.66 18.44
CA PHE A 97 9.57 4.70 17.41
C PHE A 97 9.23 5.31 16.06
N SER A 98 10.22 5.43 15.17
CA SER A 98 10.05 6.02 13.85
C SER A 98 10.89 5.29 12.81
N TYR A 99 10.24 4.87 11.72
CA TYR A 99 10.92 4.23 10.59
C TYR A 99 11.98 5.14 9.96
N ALA A 100 11.74 6.45 9.95
CA ALA A 100 12.69 7.43 9.40
C ALA A 100 14.05 7.45 10.13
N ASN A 101 14.09 6.97 11.39
CA ASN A 101 15.29 6.87 12.19
C ASN A 101 16.00 5.50 12.09
N ASN A 102 15.57 4.61 11.18
CA ASN A 102 16.01 3.21 11.08
C ASN A 102 15.81 2.42 12.40
N ASP A 103 14.76 2.74 13.13
CA ASP A 103 14.44 2.08 14.38
C ASP A 103 13.83 0.69 14.10
N LEU A 104 14.45 -0.37 14.61
CA LEU A 104 14.01 -1.74 14.41
C LEU A 104 12.69 -2.07 15.12
N ASP A 105 12.33 -1.28 16.13
CA ASP A 105 11.06 -1.41 16.86
C ASP A 105 9.92 -0.61 16.21
N ALA A 106 10.23 0.20 15.18
CA ALA A 106 9.24 1.03 14.50
C ALA A 106 8.18 0.19 13.78
N PHE A 107 6.97 0.75 13.70
CA PHE A 107 5.86 0.11 13.01
C PHE A 107 6.02 0.24 11.48
N SER A 108 5.88 -0.91 10.81
CA SER A 108 5.78 -1.00 9.35
C SER A 108 4.60 -1.89 8.99
N GLY A 109 3.63 -1.34 8.28
CA GLY A 109 2.45 -2.07 7.82
C GLY A 109 2.57 -2.41 6.34
N TYR A 110 2.01 -3.57 5.97
CA TYR A 110 1.97 -4.06 4.59
C TYR A 110 0.58 -4.60 4.31
N TYR A 111 0.06 -4.35 3.12
CA TYR A 111 -1.21 -4.91 2.68
C TYR A 111 -1.05 -5.58 1.32
N ASP A 112 -1.39 -6.87 1.25
CA ASP A 112 -1.44 -7.64 0.01
C ASP A 112 -2.90 -7.89 -0.37
N PRO A 113 -3.40 -7.28 -1.44
CA PRO A 113 -4.76 -7.47 -1.91
C PRO A 113 -4.98 -8.81 -2.64
N ALA A 114 -3.93 -9.55 -2.99
CA ALA A 114 -4.00 -10.83 -3.68
C ALA A 114 -4.93 -10.81 -4.91
N SER A 115 -4.83 -9.78 -5.73
CA SER A 115 -5.68 -9.52 -6.90
C SER A 115 -7.16 -9.25 -6.58
N THR A 116 -7.51 -8.93 -5.33
CA THR A 116 -8.86 -8.63 -4.90
C THR A 116 -9.07 -7.14 -4.77
N ALA A 117 -10.02 -6.59 -5.52
CA ALA A 117 -10.44 -5.19 -5.37
C ALA A 117 -11.42 -5.06 -4.20
N GLY A 118 -11.46 -3.88 -3.61
CA GLY A 118 -12.35 -3.51 -2.52
C GLY A 118 -11.66 -2.75 -1.41
N ILE A 119 -12.43 -2.41 -0.39
CA ILE A 119 -11.94 -1.64 0.75
C ILE A 119 -11.72 -2.57 1.93
N THR A 120 -10.50 -2.52 2.48
CA THR A 120 -10.15 -3.15 3.75
C THR A 120 -9.88 -2.09 4.79
N THR A 121 -10.47 -2.22 5.96
CA THR A 121 -10.16 -1.36 7.12
C THR A 121 -9.61 -2.19 8.26
N VAL A 122 -8.48 -1.73 8.80
CA VAL A 122 -7.74 -2.41 9.86
C VAL A 122 -7.47 -1.41 10.97
N GLU A 123 -7.78 -1.78 12.19
CA GLU A 123 -7.43 -1.03 13.37
C GLU A 123 -6.11 -1.56 13.96
N TYR A 124 -5.20 -0.67 14.24
CA TYR A 124 -3.98 -0.93 15.00
C TYR A 124 -4.04 -0.15 16.31
N CYS A 125 -4.07 -0.87 17.42
CA CYS A 125 -4.08 -0.30 18.76
C CYS A 125 -2.71 -0.47 19.40
N PHE A 126 -2.12 0.64 19.83
CA PHE A 126 -0.87 0.67 20.61
C PHE A 126 -1.22 0.98 22.06
N TYR A 127 -0.76 0.17 22.98
CA TYR A 127 -1.10 0.31 24.39
C TYR A 127 0.03 -0.10 25.34
N ASP A 128 -0.04 0.36 26.58
CA ASP A 128 0.85 -0.08 27.65
C ASP A 128 0.50 -1.51 28.07
N GLU A 129 1.46 -2.45 27.95
CA GLU A 129 1.29 -3.86 28.29
C GLU A 129 0.68 -4.09 29.68
N ILE A 130 1.03 -3.24 30.65
CA ILE A 130 0.55 -3.33 32.03
C ILE A 130 -0.78 -2.59 32.26
N ASN A 131 -1.23 -1.77 31.30
CA ASN A 131 -2.45 -1.01 31.39
C ASN A 131 -3.11 -0.84 30.00
N ALA A 132 -3.77 -1.89 29.51
CA ALA A 132 -4.39 -1.90 28.19
C ALA A 132 -5.50 -0.82 27.99
N SER A 133 -5.97 -0.18 29.06
CA SER A 133 -6.90 0.96 28.95
C SER A 133 -6.20 2.26 28.53
N ASP A 134 -4.88 2.34 28.68
CA ASP A 134 -4.05 3.44 28.17
C ASP A 134 -3.59 3.08 26.75
N ASN A 135 -4.46 3.33 25.78
CA ASN A 135 -4.25 2.95 24.38
C ASN A 135 -4.52 4.09 23.41
N THR A 136 -3.90 3.99 22.26
CA THR A 136 -4.16 4.83 21.07
C THR A 136 -4.36 3.92 19.87
N CYS A 137 -5.54 3.99 19.26
CA CYS A 137 -5.86 3.20 18.08
C CYS A 137 -5.94 4.10 16.85
N VAL A 138 -5.46 3.58 15.73
CA VAL A 138 -5.59 4.19 14.41
C VAL A 138 -6.26 3.20 13.45
N ILE A 139 -7.15 3.72 12.61
CA ILE A 139 -7.80 2.92 11.57
C ILE A 139 -7.11 3.22 10.25
N ILE A 140 -6.54 2.20 9.65
CA ILE A 140 -5.94 2.26 8.33
C ILE A 140 -6.94 1.74 7.30
N THR A 141 -7.17 2.53 6.25
CA THR A 141 -8.02 2.16 5.12
C THR A 141 -7.15 1.87 3.89
N TYR A 142 -7.29 0.68 3.34
CA TYR A 142 -6.74 0.29 2.05
C TYR A 142 -7.88 0.24 1.03
N ASP A 143 -7.90 1.19 0.12
CA ASP A 143 -8.86 1.27 -0.97
C ASP A 143 -8.21 0.75 -2.25
N VAL A 144 -8.46 -0.51 -2.54
CA VAL A 144 -7.95 -1.20 -3.72
C VAL A 144 -9.04 -1.19 -4.77
N SER A 145 -8.96 -0.24 -5.68
CA SER A 145 -9.94 -0.13 -6.75
C SER A 145 -9.55 -1.01 -7.94
N SER A 146 -10.56 -1.62 -8.57
CA SER A 146 -10.39 -2.32 -9.86
C SER A 146 -10.18 -1.34 -11.02
N THR A 147 -10.49 -0.08 -10.81
CA THR A 147 -10.27 1.00 -11.78
C THR A 147 -8.96 1.71 -11.45
N SER A 148 -7.96 1.47 -12.26
CA SER A 148 -6.71 2.20 -12.21
C SER A 148 -6.96 3.71 -12.28
N SER A 149 -6.47 4.46 -11.31
CA SER A 149 -6.33 5.89 -11.53
C SER A 149 -5.35 6.10 -12.69
N LEU A 150 -5.63 7.02 -13.59
CA LEU A 150 -4.78 7.33 -14.77
C LEU A 150 -3.30 7.54 -14.42
N ASN A 151 -3.00 7.90 -13.17
CA ASN A 151 -1.63 8.12 -12.69
C ASN A 151 -0.84 6.83 -12.41
N GLU A 152 -1.49 5.75 -12.03
CA GLU A 152 -0.81 4.47 -11.74
C GLU A 152 -0.61 3.63 -13.00
N ILE A 153 -1.56 3.70 -13.94
CA ILE A 153 -1.41 3.10 -15.27
C ILE A 153 -0.20 3.66 -15.99
N ASN A 154 0.06 4.97 -15.86
CA ASN A 154 1.22 5.61 -16.45
C ASN A 154 2.56 5.16 -15.85
N LYS A 155 2.56 4.57 -14.65
CA LYS A 155 3.77 4.00 -14.03
C LYS A 155 4.08 2.59 -14.50
N MET A 156 3.10 1.83 -15.00
CA MET A 156 3.31 0.47 -15.50
C MET A 156 4.07 0.44 -16.81
N MET A 157 3.92 1.46 -17.65
CA MET A 157 4.58 1.56 -18.95
C MET A 157 4.87 3.02 -19.27
N SER A 158 6.13 3.34 -19.62
CA SER A 158 6.53 4.66 -20.10
C SER A 158 5.88 5.01 -21.43
N ASP A 159 6.03 6.24 -21.88
CA ASP A 159 5.83 6.55 -23.29
C ASP A 159 6.94 5.90 -24.12
N PHE A 160 6.64 5.58 -25.40
CA PHE A 160 7.63 5.06 -26.33
C PHE A 160 8.64 6.13 -26.71
N TYR A 161 9.93 5.74 -26.76
CA TYR A 161 11.01 6.66 -27.12
C TYR A 161 12.09 5.98 -28.03
N PRO A 162 12.68 6.72 -28.99
CA PRO A 162 12.25 8.05 -29.45
C PRO A 162 10.87 8.02 -30.10
N ASN A 163 10.09 9.08 -29.94
CA ASN A 163 8.80 9.21 -30.56
C ASN A 163 8.64 10.65 -31.07
N PRO A 164 8.69 10.90 -32.38
CA PRO A 164 8.64 9.95 -33.51
C PRO A 164 9.87 9.07 -33.70
N ALA A 165 9.63 7.83 -34.17
CA ALA A 165 10.63 6.82 -34.47
C ALA A 165 10.87 6.65 -35.97
N GLN A 166 12.06 6.15 -36.35
CA GLN A 166 12.40 5.79 -37.74
C GLN A 166 12.73 4.30 -37.89
N GLU A 167 13.57 3.77 -37.03
CA GLU A 167 14.01 2.36 -37.09
C GLU A 167 13.62 1.60 -35.84
N MET A 168 13.89 2.18 -34.68
CA MET A 168 13.73 1.54 -33.39
C MET A 168 12.95 2.42 -32.43
N VAL A 169 12.13 1.79 -31.60
CA VAL A 169 11.46 2.44 -30.47
C VAL A 169 11.59 1.56 -29.24
N TYR A 170 11.69 2.19 -28.07
CA TYR A 170 11.84 1.53 -26.80
C TYR A 170 10.69 1.94 -25.87
N VAL A 171 10.36 1.07 -24.95
CA VAL A 171 9.41 1.34 -23.88
C VAL A 171 9.88 0.69 -22.60
N ASP A 172 9.91 1.44 -21.52
CA ASP A 172 10.21 0.90 -20.19
C ASP A 172 8.92 0.46 -19.51
N TYR A 173 8.99 -0.67 -18.82
CA TYR A 173 7.83 -1.20 -18.11
C TYR A 173 8.22 -1.77 -16.76
N TYR A 174 7.28 -1.69 -15.83
CA TYR A 174 7.37 -2.25 -14.48
C TYR A 174 6.07 -3.01 -14.19
N LEU A 175 6.16 -4.34 -14.14
CA LEU A 175 5.02 -5.23 -14.02
C LEU A 175 5.23 -6.21 -12.88
N ASN A 176 4.18 -6.47 -12.12
CA ASN A 176 4.17 -7.47 -11.06
C ASN A 176 3.70 -8.85 -11.55
N LYS A 177 3.20 -8.92 -12.79
CA LYS A 177 2.71 -10.14 -13.45
C LYS A 177 3.13 -10.13 -14.92
N PRO A 178 3.17 -11.31 -15.57
CA PRO A 178 3.33 -11.37 -17.01
C PRO A 178 2.23 -10.59 -17.73
N ALA A 179 2.61 -9.91 -18.81
CA ALA A 179 1.72 -9.10 -19.63
C ALA A 179 2.05 -9.30 -21.12
N GLU A 180 1.14 -8.88 -21.97
CA GLU A 180 1.33 -8.80 -23.41
C GLU A 180 1.35 -7.35 -23.86
N LEU A 181 2.28 -7.00 -24.74
CA LEU A 181 2.28 -5.72 -25.44
C LEU A 181 1.89 -5.98 -26.89
N ILE A 182 0.68 -5.55 -27.26
CA ILE A 182 0.17 -5.69 -28.63
C ILE A 182 0.25 -4.34 -29.31
N VAL A 183 0.95 -4.27 -30.45
CA VAL A 183 1.02 -3.07 -31.27
C VAL A 183 0.03 -3.18 -32.43
N MET A 184 -0.80 -2.15 -32.58
CA MET A 184 -1.85 -2.08 -33.59
C MET A 184 -1.70 -0.82 -34.44
N ASP A 185 -2.15 -0.90 -35.71
CA ASP A 185 -2.32 0.27 -36.56
C ASP A 185 -3.60 1.06 -36.19
N ILE A 186 -3.87 2.17 -36.90
CA ILE A 186 -5.05 3.01 -36.66
C ILE A 186 -6.38 2.33 -36.98
N LEU A 187 -6.36 1.21 -37.70
CA LEU A 187 -7.54 0.42 -38.03
C LEU A 187 -7.78 -0.71 -37.02
N GLY A 188 -6.88 -0.87 -36.04
CA GLY A 188 -6.94 -1.92 -35.04
C GLY A 188 -6.32 -3.26 -35.50
N ASN A 189 -5.63 -3.30 -36.63
CA ASN A 189 -4.93 -4.50 -37.08
C ASN A 189 -3.67 -4.69 -36.23
N LYS A 190 -3.48 -5.91 -35.69
CA LYS A 190 -2.26 -6.25 -34.95
C LYS A 190 -1.07 -6.31 -35.90
N VAL A 191 -0.04 -5.52 -35.62
CA VAL A 191 1.22 -5.47 -36.39
C VAL A 191 2.39 -6.10 -35.65
N ASN A 192 2.33 -6.16 -34.33
CA ASN A 192 3.34 -6.83 -33.50
C ASN A 192 2.76 -7.28 -32.16
N GLU A 193 3.40 -8.28 -31.53
CA GLU A 193 3.02 -8.80 -30.21
C GLU A 193 4.27 -9.26 -29.46
N MET A 194 4.36 -8.92 -28.18
CA MET A 194 5.51 -9.22 -27.33
C MET A 194 5.05 -9.61 -25.94
N ASN A 195 5.63 -10.69 -25.39
CA ASN A 195 5.41 -11.07 -23.99
C ASN A 195 6.37 -10.31 -23.10
N LEU A 196 5.84 -9.66 -22.06
CA LEU A 196 6.59 -8.92 -21.07
C LEU A 196 6.55 -9.64 -19.72
N SER A 197 7.69 -9.69 -19.05
CA SER A 197 7.80 -10.30 -17.72
C SER A 197 8.52 -9.38 -16.74
N ALA A 198 7.96 -9.19 -15.56
CA ALA A 198 8.49 -8.36 -14.49
C ALA A 198 8.75 -6.90 -14.93
N ARG A 199 9.98 -6.46 -14.95
CA ARG A 199 10.37 -5.10 -15.35
C ARG A 199 11.48 -5.13 -16.38
N GLY A 200 11.52 -4.14 -17.25
CA GLY A 200 12.58 -4.03 -18.24
C GLY A 200 12.32 -2.93 -19.26
N THR A 201 13.15 -2.95 -20.30
CA THR A 201 12.98 -2.12 -21.49
C THR A 201 12.72 -3.05 -22.67
N GLN A 202 11.59 -2.88 -23.33
CA GLN A 202 11.27 -3.60 -24.57
C GLN A 202 11.70 -2.77 -25.76
N LYS A 203 12.36 -3.43 -26.72
CA LYS A 203 12.77 -2.86 -28.00
C LYS A 203 11.80 -3.36 -29.07
N LEU A 204 11.33 -2.46 -29.92
CA LEU A 204 10.51 -2.74 -31.09
C LEU A 204 11.17 -2.16 -32.34
N ASP A 205 11.40 -3.01 -33.34
CA ASP A 205 11.84 -2.61 -34.66
C ASP A 205 10.62 -2.11 -35.45
N VAL A 206 10.67 -0.90 -35.93
CA VAL A 206 9.61 -0.24 -36.71
C VAL A 206 10.06 0.13 -38.12
N SER A 207 11.25 -0.35 -38.56
CA SER A 207 11.83 -0.04 -39.90
C SER A 207 10.94 -0.49 -41.06
N ASP A 208 10.22 -1.59 -40.89
CA ASP A 208 9.30 -2.14 -41.89
C ASP A 208 7.86 -1.60 -41.72
N PHE A 209 7.60 -0.73 -40.73
CA PHE A 209 6.26 -0.18 -40.55
C PHE A 209 6.00 0.96 -41.55
N ALA A 210 4.80 1.04 -42.05
CA ALA A 210 4.39 2.19 -42.85
C ALA A 210 4.43 3.46 -41.99
N LYS A 211 4.78 4.60 -42.55
CA LYS A 211 4.75 5.89 -41.85
C LYS A 211 3.33 6.16 -41.35
N GLY A 212 3.20 6.48 -40.08
CA GLY A 212 1.88 6.65 -39.49
C GLY A 212 1.86 6.60 -37.97
N ILE A 213 0.65 6.45 -37.45
CA ILE A 213 0.37 6.35 -36.01
C ILE A 213 0.04 4.88 -35.71
N TYR A 214 0.63 4.39 -34.61
CA TYR A 214 0.37 3.07 -34.06
C TYR A 214 0.06 3.21 -32.56
N PHE A 215 -0.52 2.16 -31.99
CA PHE A 215 -0.88 2.10 -30.57
C PHE A 215 -0.30 0.83 -29.96
N GLY A 216 0.51 0.99 -28.92
CA GLY A 216 0.96 -0.11 -28.07
C GLY A 216 -0.02 -0.30 -26.92
N ASN A 217 -0.70 -1.44 -26.89
CA ASN A 217 -1.68 -1.82 -25.87
C ASN A 217 -1.03 -2.79 -24.90
N LEU A 218 -0.92 -2.41 -23.63
CA LEU A 218 -0.47 -3.29 -22.55
C LEU A 218 -1.67 -4.07 -22.02
N ILE A 219 -1.58 -5.40 -22.06
CA ILE A 219 -2.64 -6.32 -21.63
C ILE A 219 -2.14 -7.13 -20.44
N VAL A 220 -2.87 -7.08 -19.34
CA VAL A 220 -2.62 -7.87 -18.11
C VAL A 220 -3.87 -8.64 -17.79
N ASN A 221 -3.78 -9.95 -17.57
CA ASN A 221 -4.95 -10.81 -17.27
C ASN A 221 -6.09 -10.68 -18.31
N ASN A 222 -5.78 -10.58 -19.61
CA ASN A 222 -6.74 -10.36 -20.71
C ASN A 222 -7.48 -9.01 -20.68
N GLU A 223 -7.02 -8.03 -19.90
CA GLU A 223 -7.59 -6.69 -19.87
C GLU A 223 -6.56 -5.67 -20.35
N THR A 224 -6.98 -4.73 -21.21
CA THR A 224 -6.12 -3.61 -21.62
C THR A 224 -5.98 -2.62 -20.48
N VAL A 225 -4.76 -2.52 -19.93
CA VAL A 225 -4.48 -1.63 -18.80
C VAL A 225 -3.98 -0.25 -19.22
N THR A 226 -3.27 -0.15 -20.34
CA THR A 226 -2.85 1.16 -20.89
C THR A 226 -2.61 1.09 -22.39
N ILE A 227 -2.75 2.25 -23.04
CA ILE A 227 -2.50 2.42 -24.49
C ILE A 227 -1.55 3.61 -24.65
N LYS A 228 -0.46 3.39 -25.38
CA LYS A 228 0.54 4.41 -25.68
C LYS A 228 0.71 4.59 -27.18
N LYS A 229 0.83 5.84 -27.63
CA LYS A 229 0.96 6.19 -29.05
C LYS A 229 2.40 6.06 -29.52
N ILE A 230 2.59 5.51 -30.75
CA ILE A 230 3.85 5.45 -31.49
C ILE A 230 3.64 6.22 -32.80
N ILE A 231 4.59 7.08 -33.16
CA ILE A 231 4.61 7.80 -34.43
C ILE A 231 5.82 7.31 -35.22
N VAL A 232 5.60 6.73 -36.39
CA VAL A 232 6.65 6.25 -37.30
C VAL A 232 6.79 7.26 -38.47
N ARG A 233 8.04 7.67 -38.79
CA ARG A 233 8.36 8.66 -39.86
C ARG A 233 9.28 8.11 -40.92
#